data_bd94659e0913f383988a508054e55931
#
_entry.id   bd94659e0913f383988a508054e55931
#
_cell.length_a   1.000
_cell.length_b   1.000
_cell.length_c   1.000
_cell.angle_alpha   90.00
_cell.angle_beta   90.00
_cell.angle_gamma   90.00
#
_symmetry.space_group_name_H-M   'P 1'
#
loop_
_entity.id
_entity.type
_entity.pdbx_description
1 polymer ?
#
loop_
_entity_poly.entity_id
_entity_poly.type
_entity_poly.pdbx_seq_one_letter_code
_entity_poly.pdbx_strand_id
1 'polypeptide(L)'
;MSEREHPGVRKVVARLAEAGLPESAAGVRILSDAVRTAQLAADALGIEVGAIANSLVFKAVRGDTVEPLLAMTSGAHRADQALLAELAGVDRVDRADAEFVRTHTGQVIGGVAPTGHPAPIRTFVDTALAGYPVVWAAAGHPKSVFPITFTELVELTGGSPADVSGRGRREDDQ
;
A
#
# COMPACT_ATOMS: atom_id res chain seq x y z
N MET A 1 -26.17 3.64 -2.93
CA MET A 1 -25.05 4.01 -2.03
C MET A 1 -23.90 4.47 -2.88
N SER A 2 -23.35 5.63 -2.60
CA SER A 2 -22.17 6.11 -3.30
C SER A 2 -20.95 5.29 -2.87
N GLU A 3 -19.91 5.25 -3.71
CA GLU A 3 -18.69 4.52 -3.39
C GLU A 3 -17.97 5.09 -2.17
N ARG A 4 -18.13 6.40 -1.89
CA ARG A 4 -17.58 7.02 -0.67
C ARG A 4 -18.25 6.47 0.59
N GLU A 5 -19.48 5.97 0.46
CA GLU A 5 -20.22 5.38 1.57
C GLU A 5 -19.96 3.88 1.72
N HIS A 6 -19.13 3.29 0.84
CA HIS A 6 -18.73 1.89 0.94
C HIS A 6 -18.13 1.62 2.31
N PRO A 7 -18.52 0.53 3.00
CA PRO A 7 -18.03 0.25 4.35
C PRO A 7 -16.53 0.24 4.48
N GLY A 8 -15.81 -0.26 3.46
CA GLY A 8 -14.34 -0.25 3.44
C GLY A 8 -13.77 1.15 3.44
N VAL A 9 -14.33 2.05 2.63
CA VAL A 9 -13.89 3.44 2.57
C VAL A 9 -14.19 4.17 3.87
N ARG A 10 -15.39 3.98 4.41
CA ARG A 10 -15.79 4.62 5.68
C ARG A 10 -14.85 4.22 6.82
N LYS A 11 -14.46 2.95 6.88
CA LYS A 11 -13.54 2.44 7.91
C LYS A 11 -12.17 3.08 7.77
N VAL A 12 -11.66 3.21 6.55
CA VAL A 12 -10.36 3.84 6.28
C VAL A 12 -10.42 5.33 6.67
N VAL A 13 -11.46 6.04 6.27
CA VAL A 13 -11.66 7.45 6.63
C VAL A 13 -11.66 7.62 8.16
N ALA A 14 -12.37 6.76 8.88
CA ALA A 14 -12.41 6.80 10.34
C ALA A 14 -11.02 6.57 10.94
N ARG A 15 -10.26 5.61 10.41
CA ARG A 15 -8.91 5.32 10.91
C ARG A 15 -7.95 6.46 10.63
N LEU A 16 -8.06 7.12 9.47
CA LEU A 16 -7.25 8.30 9.17
C LEU A 16 -7.54 9.45 10.13
N ALA A 17 -8.81 9.68 10.43
CA ALA A 17 -9.21 10.72 11.38
C ALA A 17 -8.68 10.39 12.79
N GLU A 18 -8.80 9.15 13.24
CA GLU A 18 -8.28 8.70 14.54
C GLU A 18 -6.76 8.84 14.63
N ALA A 19 -6.06 8.67 13.52
CA ALA A 19 -4.61 8.80 13.45
C ALA A 19 -4.14 10.27 13.41
N GLY A 20 -5.05 11.22 13.43
CA GLY A 20 -4.71 12.64 13.37
C GLY A 20 -4.38 13.12 11.96
N LEU A 21 -4.96 12.51 10.94
CA LEU A 21 -4.75 12.84 9.54
C LEU A 21 -6.05 13.35 8.88
N PRO A 22 -6.59 14.50 9.34
CA PRO A 22 -7.87 14.99 8.84
C PRO A 22 -7.82 15.38 7.36
N GLU A 23 -6.69 15.84 6.86
CA GLU A 23 -6.53 16.21 5.45
C GLU A 23 -6.56 14.98 4.55
N SER A 24 -5.92 13.88 4.98
CA SER A 24 -5.99 12.60 4.26
C SER A 24 -7.41 12.07 4.26
N ALA A 25 -8.09 12.12 5.40
CA ALA A 25 -9.48 11.65 5.51
C ALA A 25 -10.42 12.45 4.61
N ALA A 26 -10.27 13.77 4.60
CA ALA A 26 -11.09 14.67 3.76
C ALA A 26 -10.72 14.58 2.28
N GLY A 27 -9.50 14.18 1.97
CA GLY A 27 -8.97 14.13 0.61
C GLY A 27 -9.29 12.86 -0.18
N VAL A 28 -10.07 11.95 0.37
CA VAL A 28 -10.44 10.71 -0.33
C VAL A 28 -11.19 11.04 -1.63
N ARG A 29 -10.74 10.45 -2.73
CA ARG A 29 -11.34 10.61 -4.05
C ARG A 29 -11.76 9.26 -4.61
N ILE A 30 -12.89 9.26 -5.31
CA ILE A 30 -13.36 8.09 -6.03
C ILE A 30 -13.05 8.31 -7.51
N LEU A 31 -12.26 7.41 -8.08
CA LEU A 31 -11.83 7.48 -9.48
C LEU A 31 -12.84 6.75 -10.37
N SER A 32 -12.76 6.95 -11.68
CA SER A 32 -13.68 6.34 -12.63
C SER A 32 -13.41 4.83 -12.79
N ASP A 33 -14.36 4.11 -13.37
CA ASP A 33 -14.26 2.67 -13.64
C ASP A 33 -13.10 2.29 -14.55
N ALA A 34 -12.61 3.24 -15.36
CA ALA A 34 -11.50 3.00 -16.29
C ALA A 34 -10.15 2.86 -15.60
N VAL A 35 -10.05 3.22 -14.32
CA VAL A 35 -8.78 3.23 -13.59
C VAL A 35 -8.50 1.83 -13.03
N ARG A 36 -7.62 1.07 -13.68
CA ARG A 36 -7.30 -0.33 -13.30
C ARG A 36 -5.85 -0.57 -12.99
N THR A 37 -4.98 0.42 -13.26
CA THR A 37 -3.54 0.31 -13.02
C THR A 37 -3.04 1.54 -12.31
N ALA A 38 -1.82 1.44 -11.73
CA ALA A 38 -1.18 2.60 -11.12
C ALA A 38 -1.02 3.75 -12.12
N GLN A 39 -0.66 3.45 -13.37
CA GLN A 39 -0.50 4.47 -14.40
C GLN A 39 -1.82 5.20 -14.68
N LEU A 40 -2.93 4.45 -14.82
CA LEU A 40 -4.23 5.06 -15.05
C LEU A 40 -4.69 5.89 -13.87
N ALA A 41 -4.41 5.44 -12.63
CA ALA A 41 -4.71 6.22 -11.44
C ALA A 41 -3.91 7.54 -11.42
N ALA A 42 -2.62 7.46 -11.75
CA ALA A 42 -1.77 8.64 -11.81
C ALA A 42 -2.27 9.64 -12.88
N ASP A 43 -2.66 9.14 -14.05
CA ASP A 43 -3.21 9.97 -15.12
C ASP A 43 -4.50 10.67 -14.68
N ALA A 44 -5.39 9.94 -14.00
CA ALA A 44 -6.64 10.51 -13.50
C ALA A 44 -6.42 11.56 -12.42
N LEU A 45 -5.36 11.43 -11.63
CA LEU A 45 -5.02 12.39 -10.56
C LEU A 45 -4.11 13.52 -11.05
N GLY A 46 -3.56 13.40 -12.26
CA GLY A 46 -2.63 14.39 -12.79
C GLY A 46 -1.28 14.38 -12.09
N ILE A 47 -0.80 13.21 -11.68
CA ILE A 47 0.46 13.04 -10.95
C ILE A 47 1.35 12.02 -11.65
N GLU A 48 2.61 11.95 -11.23
CA GLU A 48 3.54 10.92 -11.71
C GLU A 48 3.17 9.56 -11.12
N VAL A 49 3.35 8.49 -11.89
CA VAL A 49 3.02 7.13 -11.45
C VAL A 49 3.81 6.72 -10.20
N GLY A 50 5.03 7.26 -10.04
CA GLY A 50 5.85 7.00 -8.85
C GLY A 50 5.24 7.50 -7.56
N ALA A 51 4.31 8.46 -7.63
CA ALA A 51 3.60 8.98 -6.46
C ALA A 51 2.37 8.14 -6.07
N ILE A 52 2.08 7.06 -6.80
CA ILE A 52 1.07 6.08 -6.41
C ILE A 52 1.73 5.10 -5.44
N ALA A 53 1.17 4.96 -4.25
CA ALA A 53 1.63 4.01 -3.25
C ALA A 53 0.75 2.76 -3.31
N ASN A 54 1.20 1.74 -4.05
CA ASN A 54 0.49 0.48 -4.18
C ASN A 54 0.63 -0.36 -2.90
N SER A 55 -0.49 -0.83 -2.38
CA SER A 55 -0.51 -1.76 -1.24
C SER A 55 -0.44 -3.18 -1.76
N LEU A 56 0.73 -3.80 -1.68
CA LEU A 56 0.95 -5.18 -2.11
C LEU A 56 1.03 -6.08 -0.88
N VAL A 57 0.12 -7.05 -0.80
CA VAL A 57 0.09 -8.02 0.30
C VAL A 57 0.76 -9.31 -0.15
N PHE A 58 1.68 -9.80 0.66
CA PHE A 58 2.43 -11.03 0.41
C PHE A 58 2.28 -11.98 1.59
N LYS A 59 2.66 -13.24 1.35
CA LYS A 59 2.81 -14.26 2.39
C LYS A 59 4.28 -14.31 2.80
N ALA A 60 4.57 -13.97 4.04
CA ALA A 60 5.91 -14.14 4.61
C ALA A 60 5.97 -15.52 5.26
N VAL A 61 6.81 -16.39 4.73
CA VAL A 61 6.89 -17.80 5.16
C VAL A 61 8.17 -18.02 5.95
N ARG A 62 8.02 -18.50 7.18
CA ARG A 62 9.12 -18.87 8.06
C ARG A 62 8.82 -20.20 8.70
N GLY A 63 9.53 -21.26 8.30
CA GLY A 63 9.23 -22.62 8.74
C GLY A 63 7.80 -22.98 8.36
N ASP A 64 7.00 -23.37 9.35
CA ASP A 64 5.59 -23.72 9.16
C ASP A 64 4.65 -22.53 9.34
N THR A 65 5.20 -21.34 9.60
CA THR A 65 4.41 -20.14 9.87
C THR A 65 4.27 -19.30 8.60
N VAL A 66 3.03 -18.84 8.33
CA VAL A 66 2.73 -17.93 7.22
C VAL A 66 2.03 -16.71 7.79
N GLU A 67 2.61 -15.53 7.57
CA GLU A 67 2.05 -14.28 8.06
C GLU A 67 1.89 -13.28 6.91
N PRO A 68 0.94 -12.35 7.01
CA PRO A 68 0.80 -11.31 6.00
C PRO A 68 1.95 -10.30 6.11
N LEU A 69 2.38 -9.81 4.95
CA LEU A 69 3.39 -8.77 4.83
C LEU A 69 2.86 -7.74 3.84
N LEU A 70 2.89 -6.47 4.22
CA LEU A 70 2.44 -5.38 3.37
C LEU A 70 3.65 -4.61 2.86
N ALA A 71 3.73 -4.43 1.54
CA ALA A 71 4.73 -3.56 0.93
C ALA A 71 4.03 -2.40 0.24
N MET A 72 4.21 -1.20 0.79
CA MET A 72 3.72 0.02 0.17
C MET A 72 4.75 0.41 -0.88
N THR A 73 4.45 0.12 -2.14
CA THR A 73 5.41 0.17 -3.26
C THR A 73 5.07 1.29 -4.22
N SER A 74 6.06 2.08 -4.64
CA SER A 74 5.87 3.10 -5.67
C SER A 74 5.35 2.46 -6.96
N GLY A 75 4.39 3.11 -7.61
CA GLY A 75 3.85 2.65 -8.88
C GLY A 75 4.84 2.66 -10.04
N ALA A 76 6.02 3.27 -9.85
CA ALA A 76 7.06 3.32 -10.87
C ALA A 76 7.85 2.01 -11.02
N HIS A 77 7.74 1.08 -10.04
CA HIS A 77 8.47 -0.18 -10.10
C HIS A 77 7.75 -1.28 -9.33
N ARG A 78 8.31 -2.46 -9.34
CA ARG A 78 7.76 -3.64 -8.66
C ARG A 78 8.51 -3.93 -7.38
N ALA A 79 7.84 -4.57 -6.42
CA ALA A 79 8.48 -5.09 -5.23
C ALA A 79 9.26 -6.36 -5.58
N ASP A 80 10.47 -6.49 -5.02
CA ASP A 80 11.31 -7.67 -5.20
C ASP A 80 11.07 -8.62 -4.02
N GLN A 81 10.49 -9.79 -4.31
CA GLN A 81 10.11 -10.75 -3.27
C GLN A 81 11.31 -11.31 -2.51
N ALA A 82 12.43 -11.56 -3.21
CA ALA A 82 13.64 -12.05 -2.56
C ALA A 82 14.21 -11.00 -1.59
N LEU A 83 14.20 -9.75 -2.00
CA LEU A 83 14.65 -8.65 -1.14
C LEU A 83 13.73 -8.48 0.07
N LEU A 84 12.42 -8.58 -0.13
CA LEU A 84 11.46 -8.50 0.97
C LEU A 84 11.70 -9.62 1.98
N ALA A 85 12.04 -10.83 1.52
CA ALA A 85 12.35 -11.94 2.41
C ALA A 85 13.60 -11.63 3.25
N GLU A 86 14.63 -11.06 2.65
CA GLU A 86 15.83 -10.63 3.38
C GLU A 86 15.48 -9.55 4.42
N LEU A 87 14.74 -8.53 4.01
CA LEU A 87 14.35 -7.43 4.89
C LEU A 87 13.50 -7.91 6.07
N ALA A 88 12.60 -8.87 5.81
CA ALA A 88 11.71 -9.41 6.83
C ALA A 88 12.38 -10.47 7.70
N GLY A 89 13.52 -11.03 7.27
CA GLY A 89 14.20 -12.11 7.99
C GLY A 89 13.41 -13.42 7.95
N VAL A 90 12.73 -13.70 6.85
CA VAL A 90 11.93 -14.91 6.64
C VAL A 90 12.53 -15.76 5.54
N ASP A 91 12.06 -17.00 5.41
CA ASP A 91 12.60 -17.97 4.45
C ASP A 91 12.28 -17.57 3.01
N ARG A 92 11.05 -17.13 2.79
CA ARG A 92 10.62 -16.65 1.47
C ARG A 92 9.39 -15.77 1.59
N VAL A 93 9.15 -14.98 0.56
CA VAL A 93 7.96 -14.14 0.41
C VAL A 93 7.23 -14.58 -0.86
N ASP A 94 6.00 -15.04 -0.72
CA ASP A 94 5.17 -15.54 -1.81
C ASP A 94 4.02 -14.60 -2.09
N ARG A 95 3.46 -14.67 -3.31
CA ARG A 95 2.27 -13.92 -3.65
C ARG A 95 1.08 -14.41 -2.83
N ALA A 96 0.22 -13.48 -2.44
CA ALA A 96 -1.02 -13.78 -1.74
C ALA A 96 -2.18 -13.85 -2.73
N ASP A 97 -3.09 -14.80 -2.53
CA ASP A 97 -4.32 -14.88 -3.31
C ASP A 97 -5.40 -13.96 -2.70
N ALA A 98 -6.52 -13.83 -3.40
CA ALA A 98 -7.62 -12.94 -2.99
C ALA A 98 -8.19 -13.31 -1.62
N GLU A 99 -8.29 -14.60 -1.32
CA GLU A 99 -8.81 -15.06 -0.04
C GLU A 99 -7.88 -14.68 1.12
N PHE A 100 -6.58 -14.87 0.95
CA PHE A 100 -5.57 -14.48 1.95
C PHE A 100 -5.62 -12.98 2.21
N VAL A 101 -5.68 -12.18 1.15
CA VAL A 101 -5.75 -10.71 1.27
C VAL A 101 -7.00 -10.32 2.05
N ARG A 102 -8.16 -10.86 1.70
CA ARG A 102 -9.42 -10.55 2.37
C ARG A 102 -9.38 -10.96 3.85
N THR A 103 -8.86 -12.14 4.14
CA THR A 103 -8.78 -12.66 5.50
C THR A 103 -7.95 -11.75 6.41
N HIS A 104 -6.80 -11.27 5.93
CA HIS A 104 -5.86 -10.50 6.75
C HIS A 104 -6.09 -9.00 6.71
N THR A 105 -6.67 -8.47 5.65
CA THR A 105 -6.90 -7.02 5.53
C THR A 105 -8.34 -6.61 5.72
N GLY A 106 -9.30 -7.53 5.52
CA GLY A 106 -10.72 -7.21 5.45
C GLY A 106 -11.10 -6.46 4.19
N GLN A 107 -10.19 -6.34 3.23
CA GLN A 107 -10.36 -5.55 2.01
C GLN A 107 -10.03 -6.41 0.79
N VAL A 108 -10.40 -5.93 -0.39
CA VAL A 108 -10.20 -6.70 -1.63
C VAL A 108 -8.92 -6.27 -2.34
N ILE A 109 -8.30 -7.20 -3.08
CA ILE A 109 -7.15 -6.92 -3.94
C ILE A 109 -7.48 -5.73 -4.85
N GLY A 110 -6.52 -4.82 -5.00
CA GLY A 110 -6.68 -3.60 -5.79
C GLY A 110 -7.21 -2.43 -4.99
N GLY A 111 -7.85 -2.69 -3.85
CA GLY A 111 -8.39 -1.66 -2.97
C GLY A 111 -7.83 -1.66 -1.56
N VAL A 112 -6.76 -2.43 -1.32
CA VAL A 112 -6.17 -2.54 0.02
C VAL A 112 -5.55 -1.21 0.43
N ALA A 113 -6.08 -0.64 1.51
CA ALA A 113 -5.52 0.56 2.13
C ALA A 113 -4.35 0.20 3.06
N PRO A 114 -3.50 1.16 3.40
CA PRO A 114 -2.44 0.92 4.38
C PRO A 114 -2.95 0.82 5.83
N THR A 115 -4.24 0.97 6.05
CA THR A 115 -4.85 0.93 7.38
C THR A 115 -6.26 0.33 7.30
N GLY A 116 -6.90 0.15 8.46
CA GLY A 116 -8.25 -0.42 8.53
C GLY A 116 -8.26 -1.94 8.58
N HIS A 117 -7.14 -2.56 8.89
CA HIS A 117 -7.00 -4.02 8.96
C HIS A 117 -7.48 -4.57 10.31
N PRO A 118 -7.95 -5.84 10.36
CA PRO A 118 -8.39 -6.46 11.63
C PRO A 118 -7.30 -6.54 12.68
N ALA A 119 -6.04 -6.71 12.24
CA ALA A 119 -4.87 -6.75 13.12
C ALA A 119 -3.71 -6.06 12.41
N PRO A 120 -2.72 -5.56 13.17
CA PRO A 120 -1.55 -4.93 12.56
C PRO A 120 -0.83 -5.89 11.61
N ILE A 121 -0.41 -5.37 10.46
CA ILE A 121 0.33 -6.13 9.45
C ILE A 121 1.74 -5.54 9.36
N ARG A 122 2.76 -6.41 9.41
CA ARG A 122 4.14 -5.98 9.21
C ARG A 122 4.26 -5.30 7.85
N THR A 123 4.83 -4.09 7.83
CA THR A 123 4.82 -3.25 6.63
C THR A 123 6.22 -2.70 6.33
N PHE A 124 6.57 -2.71 5.05
CA PHE A 124 7.69 -1.93 4.53
C PHE A 124 7.14 -0.82 3.64
N VAL A 125 7.73 0.36 3.75
CA VAL A 125 7.33 1.53 2.96
C VAL A 125 8.48 1.90 2.04
N ASP A 126 8.22 1.84 0.75
CA ASP A 126 9.20 2.09 -0.30
C ASP A 126 9.79 3.50 -0.18
N THR A 127 11.10 3.59 -0.03
CA THR A 127 11.80 4.87 0.09
C THR A 127 11.68 5.73 -1.16
N ALA A 128 11.37 5.15 -2.32
CA ALA A 128 11.11 5.92 -3.54
C ALA A 128 9.92 6.87 -3.37
N LEU A 129 8.98 6.53 -2.49
CA LEU A 129 7.82 7.40 -2.20
C LEU A 129 8.22 8.69 -1.50
N ALA A 130 9.37 8.73 -0.83
CA ALA A 130 9.86 9.93 -0.16
C ALA A 130 10.28 11.04 -1.14
N GLY A 131 10.44 10.71 -2.42
CA GLY A 131 10.78 11.69 -3.45
C GLY A 131 9.61 12.59 -3.89
N TYR A 132 8.40 12.36 -3.35
CA TYR A 132 7.20 13.12 -3.71
C TYR A 132 6.64 13.84 -2.49
N PRO A 133 6.17 15.10 -2.65
CA PRO A 133 5.56 15.83 -1.53
C PRO A 133 4.30 15.14 -1.00
N VAL A 134 3.53 14.52 -1.88
CA VAL A 134 2.30 13.78 -1.55
C VAL A 134 2.25 12.52 -2.39
N VAL A 135 1.87 11.42 -1.76
CA VAL A 135 1.61 10.16 -2.46
C VAL A 135 0.14 9.79 -2.26
N TRP A 136 -0.37 8.89 -3.11
CA TRP A 136 -1.78 8.50 -3.09
C TRP A 136 -1.88 6.98 -2.89
N ALA A 137 -2.64 6.58 -1.89
CA ALA A 137 -2.85 5.18 -1.53
C ALA A 137 -4.33 4.82 -1.66
N ALA A 138 -4.63 3.53 -1.84
CA ALA A 138 -6.01 3.05 -1.88
C ALA A 138 -6.71 3.26 -0.54
N ALA A 139 -8.00 3.54 -0.60
CA ALA A 139 -8.79 3.89 0.57
C ALA A 139 -9.81 2.79 0.96
N GLY A 140 -9.52 1.53 0.64
CA GLY A 140 -10.38 0.41 1.04
C GLY A 140 -11.37 -0.05 -0.03
N HIS A 141 -11.26 0.50 -1.24
CA HIS A 141 -12.06 0.12 -2.40
C HIS A 141 -11.20 0.35 -3.65
N PRO A 142 -11.30 -0.50 -4.69
CA PRO A 142 -10.41 -0.40 -5.86
C PRO A 142 -10.39 0.95 -6.59
N LYS A 143 -11.46 1.74 -6.49
CA LYS A 143 -11.54 3.05 -7.12
C LYS A 143 -11.27 4.21 -6.17
N SER A 144 -11.05 3.93 -4.90
CA SER A 144 -10.86 4.96 -3.89
C SER A 144 -9.39 5.18 -3.60
N VAL A 145 -8.99 6.45 -3.47
CA VAL A 145 -7.62 6.83 -3.13
C VAL A 145 -7.63 8.00 -2.15
N PHE A 146 -6.57 8.15 -1.39
CA PHE A 146 -6.41 9.30 -0.49
C PHE A 146 -4.96 9.80 -0.53
N PRO A 147 -4.75 11.11 -0.30
CA PRO A 147 -3.41 11.69 -0.28
C PRO A 147 -2.78 11.57 1.11
N ILE A 148 -1.48 11.35 1.14
CA ILE A 148 -0.73 11.25 2.39
C ILE A 148 0.75 11.55 2.10
N THR A 149 1.48 12.06 3.09
CA THR A 149 2.93 12.23 2.92
C THR A 149 3.64 10.93 3.27
N PHE A 150 4.87 10.78 2.77
CA PHE A 150 5.70 9.61 3.09
C PHE A 150 5.86 9.42 4.60
N THR A 151 6.18 10.49 5.31
CA THR A 151 6.36 10.43 6.77
C THR A 151 5.09 9.98 7.48
N GLU A 152 3.94 10.54 7.08
CA GLU A 152 2.65 10.16 7.64
C GLU A 152 2.31 8.70 7.33
N LEU A 153 2.66 8.23 6.13
CA LEU A 153 2.41 6.85 5.72
C LEU A 153 3.23 5.86 6.58
N VAL A 154 4.48 6.18 6.84
CA VAL A 154 5.33 5.38 7.73
C VAL A 154 4.72 5.31 9.14
N GLU A 155 4.29 6.45 9.67
CA GLU A 155 3.67 6.51 11.00
C GLU A 155 2.34 5.75 11.04
N LEU A 156 1.50 5.94 10.03
CA LEU A 156 0.18 5.31 9.95
C LEU A 156 0.28 3.77 9.94
N THR A 157 1.24 3.25 9.19
CA THR A 157 1.42 1.80 9.04
C THR A 157 2.27 1.17 10.13
N GLY A 158 3.03 1.97 10.88
CA GLY A 158 4.04 1.46 11.79
C GLY A 158 5.17 0.76 11.03
N GLY A 159 5.27 1.02 9.72
CA GLY A 159 6.19 0.33 8.83
C GLY A 159 7.62 0.83 8.90
N SER A 160 8.50 0.11 8.22
CA SER A 160 9.91 0.46 8.11
C SER A 160 10.21 0.96 6.69
N PRO A 161 10.83 2.14 6.54
CA PRO A 161 11.28 2.59 5.23
C PRO A 161 12.34 1.63 4.68
N ALA A 162 12.20 1.27 3.41
CA ALA A 162 13.16 0.37 2.76
C ALA A 162 13.07 0.50 1.24
N ASP A 163 14.17 0.17 0.56
CA ASP A 163 14.11 -0.03 -0.88
C ASP A 163 13.53 -1.41 -1.14
N VAL A 164 12.27 -1.47 -1.56
CA VAL A 164 11.56 -2.74 -1.80
C VAL A 164 11.73 -3.25 -3.23
N SER A 165 12.30 -2.45 -4.12
CA SER A 165 12.46 -2.79 -5.53
C SER A 165 13.80 -3.44 -5.86
N GLY A 166 14.80 -3.29 -4.99
CA GLY A 166 16.15 -3.73 -5.26
C GLY A 166 16.87 -2.91 -6.33
N ARG A 167 16.32 -1.76 -6.76
CA ARG A 167 16.92 -0.93 -7.82
C ARG A 167 18.32 -0.43 -7.43
N GLY A 168 18.49 -0.03 -6.18
CA GLY A 168 19.79 0.42 -5.67
C GLY A 168 20.85 -0.69 -5.73
N ARG A 169 20.47 -1.92 -5.43
CA ARG A 169 21.37 -3.08 -5.49
C ARG A 169 21.76 -3.41 -6.92
N ARG A 170 20.81 -3.31 -7.88
CA ARG A 170 21.08 -3.58 -9.30
C ARG A 170 22.05 -2.57 -9.89
N GLU A 171 21.99 -1.33 -9.46
CA GLU A 171 22.90 -0.29 -9.90
C GLU A 171 24.30 -0.52 -9.34
N ASP A 172 24.43 -1.01 -8.11
CA ASP A 172 25.70 -1.34 -7.47
C ASP A 172 26.37 -2.58 -8.07
N ASP A 173 25.58 -3.52 -8.60
CA ASP A 173 26.08 -4.77 -9.20
C ASP A 173 26.60 -4.57 -10.63
N GLN A 174 26.51 -3.37 -11.17
CA GLN A 174 27.04 -3.00 -12.47
C GLN A 174 28.31 -2.17 -12.33
#